data_e7c590389148eb48f4ef386957cfcd9a
#
_entry.id   e7c590389148eb48f4ef386957cfcd9a
#
_cell.length_a   1.000
_cell.length_b   1.000
_cell.length_c   1.000
_cell.angle_alpha   90.00
_cell.angle_beta   90.00
_cell.angle_gamma   90.00
#
_symmetry.space_group_name_H-M   'P 1'
#
loop_
_entity.id
_entity.type
_entity.pdbx_description
1 polymer ?
#
loop_
_entity_poly.entity_id
_entity_poly.type
_entity_poly.pdbx_seq_one_letter_code
_entity_poly.pdbx_strand_id
1 'polypeptide(L)'
;QMAVHVPLSAEAQTEARVLMLSANNLLRPQDGGPVTVPTQDMVLGSYYLTYEKYPEHTAEETYDDVAAVKAALAAGAITPDSYVWVKNPGSLDDIPTYAGICAETEDGALPREVLHVFSNDIEARLAYDEGELELHVPILVRREAEVDGVVRHKLVRTTVGRLLFNEGIPQDLGFVDRSD
;
A
#
# COMPACT_ATOMS: atom_id res chain seq x y z
N GLN A 1 -34.92 -12.11 -25.39
CA GLN A 1 -34.58 -11.11 -26.40
C GLN A 1 -34.61 -9.71 -25.76
N MET A 2 -33.62 -8.90 -26.06
CA MET A 2 -33.58 -7.50 -25.65
C MET A 2 -33.51 -6.59 -26.88
N ALA A 3 -34.19 -5.44 -26.77
CA ALA A 3 -34.12 -4.38 -27.77
C ALA A 3 -33.51 -3.14 -27.13
N VAL A 4 -32.78 -2.37 -27.90
CA VAL A 4 -32.21 -1.09 -27.48
C VAL A 4 -32.96 0.01 -28.22
N HIS A 5 -33.51 0.97 -27.47
CA HIS A 5 -34.21 2.13 -28.01
C HIS A 5 -33.56 3.42 -27.56
N VAL A 6 -33.52 4.41 -28.45
CA VAL A 6 -33.02 5.75 -28.15
C VAL A 6 -34.22 6.64 -27.79
N PRO A 7 -34.19 7.40 -26.68
CA PRO A 7 -35.26 8.34 -26.34
C PRO A 7 -35.37 9.45 -27.37
N LEU A 8 -36.56 9.66 -27.95
CA LEU A 8 -36.78 10.61 -29.04
C LEU A 8 -37.38 11.95 -28.60
N SER A 9 -38.18 11.97 -27.52
CA SER A 9 -38.76 13.21 -27.02
C SER A 9 -37.87 13.89 -25.98
N ALA A 10 -38.06 15.20 -25.76
CA ALA A 10 -37.33 15.92 -24.75
C ALA A 10 -37.61 15.42 -23.33
N GLU A 11 -38.86 15.06 -23.05
CA GLU A 11 -39.26 14.45 -21.78
C GLU A 11 -38.56 13.12 -21.54
N ALA A 12 -38.55 12.22 -22.53
CA ALA A 12 -37.89 10.92 -22.43
C ALA A 12 -36.38 11.06 -22.24
N GLN A 13 -35.74 12.01 -22.90
CA GLN A 13 -34.31 12.32 -22.73
C GLN A 13 -34.02 12.84 -21.31
N THR A 14 -34.88 13.68 -20.77
CA THR A 14 -34.74 14.20 -19.41
C THR A 14 -34.91 13.09 -18.40
N GLU A 15 -35.92 12.24 -18.53
CA GLU A 15 -36.10 11.07 -17.66
C GLU A 15 -34.91 10.11 -17.72
N ALA A 16 -34.38 9.82 -18.89
CA ALA A 16 -33.20 8.99 -19.06
C ALA A 16 -31.99 9.55 -18.32
N ARG A 17 -31.76 10.85 -18.39
CA ARG A 17 -30.64 11.52 -17.68
C ARG A 17 -30.83 11.57 -16.16
N VAL A 18 -32.04 11.88 -15.71
CA VAL A 18 -32.31 12.06 -14.26
C VAL A 18 -32.50 10.74 -13.55
N LEU A 19 -33.24 9.79 -14.15
CA LEU A 19 -33.66 8.57 -13.49
C LEU A 19 -32.85 7.33 -13.88
N MET A 20 -32.22 7.30 -15.05
CA MET A 20 -31.58 6.08 -15.58
C MET A 20 -30.06 6.17 -15.66
N LEU A 21 -29.48 7.37 -15.70
CA LEU A 21 -28.03 7.51 -15.80
C LEU A 21 -27.36 6.93 -14.55
N SER A 22 -26.40 6.04 -14.73
CA SER A 22 -25.71 5.34 -13.63
C SER A 22 -25.01 6.30 -12.65
N ALA A 23 -24.50 7.43 -13.14
CA ALA A 23 -23.89 8.45 -12.29
C ALA A 23 -24.85 9.06 -11.25
N ASN A 24 -26.16 9.05 -11.53
CA ASN A 24 -27.21 9.57 -10.65
C ASN A 24 -27.84 8.47 -9.77
N ASN A 25 -27.48 7.19 -9.99
CA ASN A 25 -28.06 6.03 -9.32
C ASN A 25 -26.97 5.20 -8.65
N LEU A 26 -26.19 5.81 -7.77
CA LEU A 26 -25.10 5.15 -7.04
C LEU A 26 -25.62 4.26 -5.91
N LEU A 27 -26.81 4.54 -5.40
CA LEU A 27 -27.45 3.79 -4.31
C LEU A 27 -28.71 3.09 -4.80
N ARG A 28 -28.94 1.87 -4.32
CA ARG A 28 -30.16 1.11 -4.59
C ARG A 28 -31.35 1.73 -3.87
N PRO A 29 -32.50 1.94 -4.53
CA PRO A 29 -33.69 2.52 -3.89
C PRO A 29 -34.34 1.57 -2.87
N GLN A 30 -34.05 0.26 -2.91
CA GLN A 30 -34.63 -0.75 -2.01
C GLN A 30 -34.09 -0.66 -0.59
N ASP A 31 -32.77 -0.55 -0.45
CA ASP A 31 -32.05 -0.70 0.82
C ASP A 31 -31.00 0.38 1.06
N GLY A 32 -30.82 1.30 0.10
CA GLY A 32 -29.79 2.33 0.17
C GLY A 32 -28.36 1.79 0.01
N GLY A 33 -28.19 0.51 -0.30
CA GLY A 33 -26.90 -0.09 -0.53
C GLY A 33 -26.27 0.40 -1.84
N PRO A 34 -24.93 0.36 -1.99
CA PRO A 34 -24.25 0.77 -3.22
C PRO A 34 -24.60 -0.16 -4.38
N VAL A 35 -24.86 0.43 -5.55
CA VAL A 35 -25.05 -0.31 -6.80
C VAL A 35 -23.70 -0.60 -7.46
N THR A 36 -22.83 0.40 -7.46
CA THR A 36 -21.49 0.29 -8.05
C THR A 36 -20.48 -0.11 -7.00
N VAL A 37 -20.02 -1.34 -7.10
CA VAL A 37 -18.95 -1.88 -6.25
C VAL A 37 -17.84 -2.43 -7.15
N PRO A 38 -16.59 -2.43 -6.71
CA PRO A 38 -15.51 -3.07 -7.45
C PRO A 38 -15.82 -4.56 -7.66
N THR A 39 -15.67 -5.03 -8.91
CA THR A 39 -15.91 -6.44 -9.27
C THR A 39 -14.85 -6.94 -10.24
N GLN A 40 -14.64 -8.26 -10.28
CA GLN A 40 -13.78 -8.93 -11.25
C GLN A 40 -12.40 -8.26 -11.42
N ASP A 41 -12.12 -7.70 -12.59
CA ASP A 41 -10.83 -7.10 -12.94
C ASP A 41 -10.49 -5.86 -12.06
N MET A 42 -11.49 -5.16 -11.54
CA MET A 42 -11.27 -4.05 -10.60
C MET A 42 -10.71 -4.55 -9.26
N VAL A 43 -11.24 -5.68 -8.76
CA VAL A 43 -10.73 -6.32 -7.54
C VAL A 43 -9.32 -6.84 -7.77
N LEU A 44 -9.08 -7.51 -8.91
CA LEU A 44 -7.75 -7.98 -9.27
C LEU A 44 -6.76 -6.82 -9.41
N GLY A 45 -7.17 -5.72 -10.05
CA GLY A 45 -6.34 -4.52 -10.20
C GLY A 45 -6.01 -3.87 -8.86
N SER A 46 -6.98 -3.77 -7.96
CA SER A 46 -6.77 -3.25 -6.60
C SER A 46 -5.81 -4.12 -5.79
N TYR A 47 -6.00 -5.45 -5.86
CA TYR A 47 -5.08 -6.41 -5.24
C TYR A 47 -3.66 -6.25 -5.79
N TYR A 48 -3.50 -6.19 -7.13
CA TYR A 48 -2.20 -6.03 -7.75
C TYR A 48 -1.52 -4.72 -7.33
N LEU A 49 -2.24 -3.60 -7.28
CA LEU A 49 -1.68 -2.32 -6.84
C LEU A 49 -1.24 -2.33 -5.38
N THR A 50 -2.00 -3.01 -4.51
CA THR A 50 -1.74 -3.01 -3.06
C THR A 50 -0.84 -4.16 -2.61
N TYR A 51 -0.50 -5.08 -3.52
CA TYR A 51 0.41 -6.20 -3.25
C TYR A 51 1.79 -5.70 -2.83
N GLU A 52 2.40 -6.36 -1.86
CA GLU A 52 3.77 -6.15 -1.44
C GLU A 52 4.63 -7.34 -1.86
N LYS A 53 5.75 -7.09 -2.51
CA LYS A 53 6.64 -8.12 -3.06
C LYS A 53 7.30 -8.96 -1.97
N TYR A 54 7.53 -8.36 -0.82
CA TYR A 54 8.21 -8.99 0.30
C TYR A 54 7.21 -9.40 1.38
N PRO A 55 7.41 -10.56 2.02
CA PRO A 55 6.56 -11.01 3.10
C PRO A 55 6.57 -10.03 4.28
N GLU A 56 5.48 -9.97 5.01
CA GLU A 56 5.45 -9.26 6.29
C GLU A 56 6.42 -9.93 7.26
N HIS A 57 7.17 -9.09 8.01
CA HIS A 57 8.02 -9.59 9.06
C HIS A 57 7.18 -10.05 10.26
N THR A 58 7.61 -11.13 10.89
CA THR A 58 7.10 -11.56 12.19
C THR A 58 8.06 -11.11 13.29
N ALA A 59 7.56 -10.98 14.51
CA ALA A 59 8.41 -10.61 15.65
C ALA A 59 9.56 -11.60 15.91
N GLU A 60 9.36 -12.86 15.51
CA GLU A 60 10.36 -13.93 15.65
C GLU A 60 11.52 -13.79 14.68
N GLU A 61 11.30 -13.11 13.55
CA GLU A 61 12.29 -12.86 12.50
C GLU A 61 12.97 -11.49 12.61
N THR A 62 12.69 -10.76 13.68
CA THR A 62 13.16 -9.38 13.86
C THR A 62 14.37 -9.32 14.79
N TYR A 63 15.41 -8.62 14.35
CA TYR A 63 16.67 -8.43 15.07
C TYR A 63 16.98 -6.94 15.26
N ASP A 64 17.62 -6.59 16.37
CA ASP A 64 17.96 -5.21 16.68
C ASP A 64 19.07 -4.65 15.76
N ASP A 65 20.03 -5.50 15.40
CA ASP A 65 21.14 -5.13 14.52
C ASP A 65 21.66 -6.32 13.70
N VAL A 66 22.56 -6.02 12.75
CA VAL A 66 23.22 -6.99 11.89
C VAL A 66 24.11 -7.97 12.69
N ALA A 67 24.65 -7.52 13.82
CA ALA A 67 25.50 -8.36 14.66
C ALA A 67 24.65 -9.45 15.35
N ALA A 68 23.41 -9.13 15.73
CA ALA A 68 22.47 -10.10 16.26
C ALA A 68 22.10 -11.18 15.21
N VAL A 69 21.93 -10.79 13.94
CA VAL A 69 21.67 -11.73 12.84
C VAL A 69 22.86 -12.69 12.65
N LYS A 70 24.08 -12.16 12.65
CA LYS A 70 25.30 -12.98 12.52
C LYS A 70 25.47 -13.95 13.70
N ALA A 71 25.13 -13.50 14.91
CA ALA A 71 25.15 -14.37 16.09
C ALA A 71 24.09 -15.48 15.99
N ALA A 72 22.89 -15.17 15.53
CA ALA A 72 21.83 -16.17 15.31
C ALA A 72 22.20 -17.19 14.22
N LEU A 73 22.85 -16.73 13.14
CA LEU A 73 23.37 -17.59 12.08
C LEU A 73 24.47 -18.53 12.61
N ALA A 74 25.42 -18.00 13.38
CA ALA A 74 26.49 -18.79 14.00
C ALA A 74 25.97 -19.80 15.02
N ALA A 75 24.88 -19.48 15.71
CA ALA A 75 24.17 -20.36 16.63
C ALA A 75 23.31 -21.43 15.93
N GLY A 76 23.13 -21.33 14.60
CA GLY A 76 22.28 -22.22 13.82
C GLY A 76 20.78 -22.02 14.06
N ALA A 77 20.39 -20.86 14.60
CA ALA A 77 18.99 -20.49 14.82
C ALA A 77 18.27 -20.09 13.52
N ILE A 78 19.04 -19.60 12.55
CA ILE A 78 18.57 -19.24 11.20
C ILE A 78 19.49 -19.88 10.18
N THR A 79 18.95 -20.12 8.97
CA THR A 79 19.75 -20.64 7.85
C THR A 79 20.35 -19.49 7.02
N PRO A 80 21.42 -19.71 6.26
CA PRO A 80 22.02 -18.71 5.39
C PRO A 80 21.02 -18.06 4.43
N ASP A 81 20.09 -18.85 3.90
CA ASP A 81 19.04 -18.40 2.96
C ASP A 81 17.83 -17.75 3.65
N SER A 82 17.83 -17.65 4.99
CA SER A 82 16.72 -17.06 5.73
C SER A 82 16.62 -15.57 5.46
N TYR A 83 15.40 -15.12 5.21
CA TYR A 83 15.08 -13.69 5.11
C TYR A 83 14.67 -13.18 6.49
N VAL A 84 15.39 -12.21 7.00
CA VAL A 84 15.20 -11.66 8.34
C VAL A 84 15.08 -10.15 8.33
N TRP A 85 14.48 -9.58 9.36
CA TRP A 85 14.24 -8.16 9.49
C TRP A 85 15.16 -7.55 10.55
N VAL A 86 15.86 -6.48 10.17
CA VAL A 86 16.76 -5.75 11.08
C VAL A 86 16.27 -4.34 11.28
N LYS A 87 16.27 -3.88 12.53
CA LYS A 87 15.89 -2.52 12.89
C LYS A 87 16.81 -1.52 12.20
N ASN A 88 16.22 -0.51 11.54
CA ASN A 88 17.00 0.54 10.88
C ASN A 88 17.71 1.43 11.90
N PRO A 89 19.00 1.72 11.71
CA PRO A 89 19.70 2.71 12.53
C PRO A 89 19.04 4.08 12.40
N GLY A 90 18.69 4.71 13.53
CA GLY A 90 18.03 6.01 13.55
C GLY A 90 16.51 5.98 13.44
N SER A 91 15.88 4.80 13.47
CA SER A 91 14.44 4.73 13.69
C SER A 91 14.06 5.27 15.07
N LEU A 92 12.95 6.00 15.15
CA LEU A 92 12.42 6.48 16.44
C LEU A 92 11.98 5.28 17.29
N ASP A 93 12.24 5.32 18.60
CA ASP A 93 11.90 4.21 19.50
C ASP A 93 10.39 3.91 19.53
N ASP A 94 9.56 4.94 19.35
CA ASP A 94 8.10 4.82 19.31
C ASP A 94 7.57 4.22 17.98
N ILE A 95 8.39 4.25 16.91
CA ILE A 95 8.02 3.75 15.59
C ILE A 95 9.25 3.07 14.98
N PRO A 96 9.54 1.82 15.40
CA PRO A 96 10.66 1.09 14.83
C PRO A 96 10.39 0.77 13.35
N THR A 97 11.40 1.02 12.52
CA THR A 97 11.40 0.64 11.11
C THR A 97 12.41 -0.47 10.89
N TYR A 98 12.11 -1.37 9.99
CA TYR A 98 12.91 -2.57 9.75
C TYR A 98 13.27 -2.66 8.27
N ALA A 99 14.47 -3.15 7.98
CA ALA A 99 14.91 -3.53 6.65
C ALA A 99 14.99 -5.06 6.56
N GLY A 100 14.46 -5.62 5.50
CA GLY A 100 14.61 -7.03 5.18
C GLY A 100 16.02 -7.30 4.64
N ILE A 101 16.70 -8.32 5.15
CA ILE A 101 18.01 -8.74 4.68
C ILE A 101 18.07 -10.27 4.56
N CYS A 102 18.84 -10.78 3.61
CA CYS A 102 19.20 -12.17 3.58
C CYS A 102 20.31 -12.44 4.61
N ALA A 103 20.26 -13.56 5.32
CA ALA A 103 21.17 -13.85 6.41
C ALA A 103 22.64 -14.04 5.96
N GLU A 104 22.88 -14.42 4.70
CA GLU A 104 24.23 -14.59 4.14
C GLU A 104 24.42 -13.88 2.79
N THR A 105 25.54 -13.15 2.67
CA THR A 105 26.15 -12.75 1.39
C THR A 105 27.60 -13.14 1.37
N GLU A 106 28.11 -13.47 0.18
CA GLU A 106 29.48 -13.93 -0.06
C GLU A 106 30.56 -13.01 0.48
N ASP A 107 30.30 -11.70 0.59
CA ASP A 107 31.27 -10.70 1.09
C ASP A 107 31.12 -10.37 2.59
N GLY A 108 30.26 -11.05 3.32
CA GLY A 108 29.97 -10.73 4.73
C GLY A 108 29.29 -9.36 4.93
N ALA A 109 29.00 -8.64 3.88
CA ALA A 109 28.12 -7.49 3.85
C ALA A 109 26.74 -8.00 3.46
N LEU A 110 25.80 -7.93 4.39
CA LEU A 110 24.42 -8.28 4.11
C LEU A 110 23.87 -7.33 3.07
N PRO A 111 23.26 -7.81 1.94
CA PRO A 111 22.60 -6.92 1.02
C PRO A 111 21.50 -6.23 1.80
N ARG A 112 21.69 -4.96 2.08
CA ARG A 112 20.60 -4.13 2.56
C ARG A 112 19.65 -3.93 1.39
N GLU A 113 18.51 -4.53 1.45
CA GLU A 113 17.35 -3.93 0.84
C GLU A 113 17.04 -2.68 1.66
N VAL A 114 17.67 -1.57 1.25
CA VAL A 114 17.46 -0.28 1.92
C VAL A 114 16.02 0.09 1.64
N LEU A 115 15.19 0.09 2.67
CA LEU A 115 13.89 0.75 2.58
C LEU A 115 14.16 2.22 2.26
N HIS A 116 13.81 2.63 1.05
CA HIS A 116 13.89 4.02 0.65
C HIS A 116 12.95 4.85 1.54
N VAL A 117 13.48 5.93 2.11
CA VAL A 117 12.71 6.85 2.96
C VAL A 117 12.42 8.11 2.17
N PHE A 118 11.15 8.44 2.03
CA PHE A 118 10.67 9.61 1.31
C PHE A 118 10.03 10.62 2.25
N SER A 119 10.21 11.91 1.95
CA SER A 119 9.65 13.01 2.74
C SER A 119 8.13 13.15 2.57
N ASN A 120 7.61 12.71 1.43
CA ASN A 120 6.18 12.75 1.08
C ASN A 120 5.84 11.77 -0.05
N ASP A 121 4.54 11.62 -0.31
CA ASP A 121 4.00 10.74 -1.34
C ASP A 121 4.47 11.14 -2.75
N ILE A 122 4.64 12.44 -3.00
CA ILE A 122 5.02 13.00 -4.32
C ILE A 122 6.48 12.62 -4.67
N GLU A 123 7.38 12.68 -3.70
CA GLU A 123 8.78 12.29 -3.88
C GLU A 123 8.91 10.78 -4.22
N ALA A 124 8.15 9.93 -3.52
CA ALA A 124 8.12 8.50 -3.80
C ALA A 124 7.57 8.20 -5.21
N ARG A 125 6.54 8.93 -5.64
CA ARG A 125 6.00 8.83 -6.99
C ARG A 125 6.99 9.28 -8.06
N LEU A 126 7.70 10.37 -7.82
CA LEU A 126 8.72 10.85 -8.75
C LEU A 126 9.83 9.81 -8.96
N ALA A 127 10.32 9.19 -7.89
CA ALA A 127 11.31 8.12 -7.97
C ALA A 127 10.80 6.91 -8.78
N TYR A 128 9.50 6.60 -8.67
CA TYR A 128 8.87 5.56 -9.49
C TYR A 128 8.79 5.98 -10.97
N ASP A 129 8.39 7.21 -11.27
CA ASP A 129 8.29 7.74 -12.63
C ASP A 129 9.67 7.82 -13.32
N GLU A 130 10.74 8.06 -12.57
CA GLU A 130 12.14 8.04 -13.03
C GLU A 130 12.70 6.61 -13.18
N GLY A 131 11.96 5.59 -12.75
CA GLY A 131 12.36 4.18 -12.85
C GLY A 131 13.38 3.73 -11.81
N GLU A 132 13.59 4.52 -10.76
CA GLU A 132 14.47 4.18 -9.63
C GLU A 132 13.80 3.23 -8.61
N LEU A 133 12.47 3.15 -8.66
CA LEU A 133 11.66 2.42 -7.71
C LEU A 133 10.65 1.52 -8.43
N GLU A 134 10.46 0.29 -7.95
CA GLU A 134 9.41 -0.61 -8.44
C GLU A 134 8.10 -0.41 -7.68
N LEU A 135 6.97 -0.76 -8.32
CA LEU A 135 5.61 -0.56 -7.81
C LEU A 135 5.35 -1.25 -6.46
N HIS A 136 5.91 -2.43 -6.24
CA HIS A 136 5.62 -3.33 -5.13
C HIS A 136 6.72 -3.38 -4.06
N VAL A 137 7.76 -2.59 -4.22
CA VAL A 137 8.86 -2.51 -3.25
C VAL A 137 8.39 -1.77 -2.00
N PRO A 138 8.62 -2.30 -0.79
CA PRO A 138 8.29 -1.58 0.43
C PRO A 138 9.17 -0.34 0.59
N ILE A 139 8.54 0.76 0.95
CA ILE A 139 9.15 2.07 1.19
C ILE A 139 8.65 2.66 2.51
N LEU A 140 9.35 3.64 3.00
CA LEU A 140 8.94 4.45 4.15
C LEU A 140 8.61 5.86 3.68
N VAL A 141 7.39 6.30 3.96
CA VAL A 141 6.95 7.65 3.61
C VAL A 141 6.52 8.39 4.86
N ARG A 142 6.99 9.64 5.00
CA ARG A 142 6.55 10.52 6.08
C ARG A 142 5.16 11.06 5.76
N ARG A 143 4.19 10.74 6.62
CA ARG A 143 2.82 11.24 6.51
C ARG A 143 2.42 11.96 7.80
N GLU A 144 1.51 12.91 7.64
CA GLU A 144 0.86 13.57 8.76
C GLU A 144 -0.28 12.67 9.26
N ALA A 145 -0.31 12.47 10.56
CA ALA A 145 -1.42 11.82 11.24
C ALA A 145 -1.87 12.67 12.41
N GLU A 146 -3.16 12.91 12.51
CA GLU A 146 -3.76 13.56 13.65
C GLU A 146 -3.99 12.52 14.75
N VAL A 147 -3.29 12.68 15.86
CA VAL A 147 -3.45 11.86 17.06
C VAL A 147 -3.79 12.79 18.22
N ASP A 148 -4.94 12.58 18.84
CA ASP A 148 -5.44 13.38 19.97
C ASP A 148 -5.53 14.88 19.66
N GLY A 149 -5.91 15.27 18.45
CA GLY A 149 -6.03 16.67 18.00
C GLY A 149 -4.67 17.35 17.74
N VAL A 150 -3.58 16.60 17.73
CA VAL A 150 -2.23 17.10 17.41
C VAL A 150 -1.74 16.45 16.12
N VAL A 151 -1.38 17.27 15.15
CA VAL A 151 -0.76 16.79 13.91
C VAL A 151 0.67 16.34 14.22
N ARG A 152 0.95 15.07 14.00
CA ARG A 152 2.27 14.47 14.15
C ARG A 152 2.72 13.85 12.82
N HIS A 153 4.00 13.96 12.52
CA HIS A 153 4.60 13.25 11.41
C HIS A 153 4.91 11.81 11.81
N LYS A 154 4.42 10.87 11.01
CA LYS A 154 4.64 9.44 11.17
C LYS A 154 5.30 8.88 9.92
N LEU A 155 6.29 8.00 10.10
CA LEU A 155 6.80 7.18 9.01
C LEU A 155 5.85 5.98 8.85
N VAL A 156 5.29 5.85 7.65
CA VAL A 156 4.40 4.75 7.27
C VAL A 156 5.14 3.86 6.29
N ARG A 157 5.20 2.57 6.59
CA ARG A 157 5.68 1.57 5.65
C ARG A 157 4.56 1.28 4.65
N THR A 158 4.85 1.43 3.39
CA THR A 158 3.89 1.26 2.30
C THR A 158 4.60 0.89 1.00
N THR A 159 3.89 0.87 -0.11
CA THR A 159 4.45 0.71 -1.45
C THR A 159 3.94 1.83 -2.36
N VAL A 160 4.62 2.08 -3.48
CA VAL A 160 4.14 3.08 -4.46
C VAL A 160 2.75 2.71 -4.97
N GLY A 161 2.47 1.42 -5.19
CA GLY A 161 1.16 0.97 -5.61
C GLY A 161 0.04 1.33 -4.62
N ARG A 162 0.30 1.22 -3.32
CA ARG A 162 -0.65 1.66 -2.27
C ARG A 162 -0.82 3.17 -2.25
N LEU A 163 0.24 3.95 -2.49
CA LEU A 163 0.13 5.41 -2.62
C LEU A 163 -0.77 5.79 -3.79
N LEU A 164 -0.57 5.19 -4.97
CA LEU A 164 -1.40 5.42 -6.15
C LEU A 164 -2.86 5.00 -5.91
N PHE A 165 -3.09 3.89 -5.23
CA PHE A 165 -4.44 3.45 -4.88
C PHE A 165 -5.14 4.44 -3.96
N ASN A 166 -4.44 4.96 -2.95
CA ASN A 166 -4.97 5.93 -2.00
C ASN A 166 -5.19 7.34 -2.59
N GLU A 167 -4.54 7.68 -3.72
CA GLU A 167 -4.77 8.96 -4.40
C GLU A 167 -6.25 9.13 -4.83
N GLY A 168 -6.90 8.02 -5.20
CA GLY A 168 -8.32 8.01 -5.55
C GLY A 168 -9.29 7.95 -4.37
N ILE A 169 -8.80 7.76 -3.15
CA ILE A 169 -9.63 7.60 -1.95
C ILE A 169 -9.64 8.92 -1.14
N PRO A 170 -10.81 9.42 -0.73
CA PRO A 170 -10.87 10.57 0.16
C PRO A 170 -10.09 10.31 1.47
N GLN A 171 -9.19 11.23 1.82
CA GLN A 171 -8.25 11.01 2.93
C GLN A 171 -8.89 11.12 4.33
N ASP A 172 -10.11 11.64 4.43
CA ASP A 172 -10.95 11.61 5.63
C ASP A 172 -11.40 10.19 6.02
N LEU A 173 -11.39 9.25 5.06
CA LEU A 173 -11.65 7.84 5.32
C LEU A 173 -10.43 7.05 5.86
N GLY A 174 -9.27 7.71 5.92
CA GLY A 174 -8.02 7.11 6.32
C GLY A 174 -7.23 6.49 5.16
N PHE A 175 -5.98 6.17 5.45
CA PHE A 175 -5.09 5.52 4.49
C PHE A 175 -5.35 4.02 4.45
N VAL A 176 -5.63 3.50 3.27
CA VAL A 176 -5.81 2.05 3.04
C VAL A 176 -4.45 1.42 2.82
N ASP A 177 -3.96 0.69 3.80
CA ASP A 177 -2.66 0.01 3.75
C ASP A 177 -2.78 -1.37 3.10
N ARG A 178 -3.91 -2.05 3.30
CA ARG A 178 -4.25 -3.34 2.66
C ARG A 178 -5.63 -3.30 2.02
N SER A 179 -5.76 -3.94 0.87
CA SER A 179 -7.05 -4.37 0.34
C SER A 179 -7.29 -5.83 0.75
N ASP A 180 -8.00 -6.03 1.85
CA ASP A 180 -8.53 -7.35 2.22
C ASP A 180 -9.81 -7.64 1.44
#